data_9385fd2f569ac00e0a9f5ca72eec1ec3
#
_entry.id   9385fd2f569ac00e0a9f5ca72eec1ec3
#
_cell.length_a   1.000
_cell.length_b   1.000
_cell.length_c   1.000
_cell.angle_alpha   90.00
_cell.angle_beta   90.00
_cell.angle_gamma   90.00
#
_symmetry.space_group_name_H-M   'P 1'
#
loop_
_entity.id
_entity.type
_entity.pdbx_description
1 polymer ?
#
loop_
_entity_poly.entity_id
_entity_poly.type
_entity_poly.pdbx_seq_one_letter_code
_entity_poly.pdbx_strand_id
1 'polypeptide(L)'
;MSGPARRRSVHTLRVIAGPDLLRFVTLSPNRQLRIGRDAATDLPLSDPTVSKQHARVVVDAKGSATVFDLQSTNGTAVNNRRIRRAPLRAGDHLEVGDVSLRLDLLTQDELNHLARVCDHLEAAGREADTGLLPRTFLDTGLGTLADQCVRTSVSFSCLAVRIDRLDELRDAHGAGTVHAVGVSTARQLMLGVRDDDPCMRWDPTTVLVFLPGSSEASAAEVADRLRRQIAGHDWARTAPRLLVTVSIGVAARRTGEILSGWVGRACEGARMAAASGRNRV
;
A
#
# COMPACT_ATOMS: atom_id res chain seq x y z
N MET A 1 -35.15 -4.62 -27.51
CA MET A 1 -34.53 -4.99 -26.21
C MET A 1 -33.04 -4.86 -26.39
N SER A 2 -32.46 -3.73 -26.05
CA SER A 2 -31.01 -3.48 -26.15
C SER A 2 -30.34 -4.11 -24.96
N GLY A 3 -29.50 -5.12 -25.19
CA GLY A 3 -28.68 -5.74 -24.16
C GLY A 3 -27.73 -4.73 -23.52
N PRO A 4 -27.29 -4.94 -22.25
CA PRO A 4 -26.41 -4.00 -21.58
C PRO A 4 -25.10 -3.91 -22.39
N ALA A 5 -24.76 -2.68 -22.80
CA ALA A 5 -23.49 -2.37 -23.44
C ALA A 5 -22.36 -2.95 -22.56
N ARG A 6 -21.55 -3.88 -23.08
CA ARG A 6 -20.34 -4.36 -22.40
C ARG A 6 -19.52 -3.12 -22.05
N ARG A 7 -19.46 -2.77 -20.77
CA ARG A 7 -18.58 -1.70 -20.28
C ARG A 7 -17.17 -2.06 -20.72
N ARG A 8 -16.56 -1.23 -21.57
CA ARG A 8 -15.18 -1.42 -21.99
C ARG A 8 -14.28 -1.30 -20.76
N SER A 9 -13.62 -2.37 -20.42
CA SER A 9 -12.61 -2.38 -19.36
C SER A 9 -11.23 -2.19 -19.98
N VAL A 10 -10.36 -1.48 -19.27
CA VAL A 10 -9.02 -1.10 -19.67
C VAL A 10 -8.02 -1.72 -18.71
N HIS A 11 -6.99 -2.36 -19.22
CA HIS A 11 -5.87 -2.81 -18.39
C HIS A 11 -5.14 -1.58 -17.82
N THR A 12 -4.97 -1.55 -16.52
CA THR A 12 -4.33 -0.45 -15.80
C THR A 12 -3.26 -1.03 -14.89
N LEU A 13 -2.03 -0.62 -15.09
CA LEU A 13 -0.92 -0.96 -14.20
C LEU A 13 -0.78 0.15 -13.17
N ARG A 14 -0.90 -0.18 -11.90
CA ARG A 14 -0.94 0.78 -10.80
C ARG A 14 0.10 0.44 -9.74
N VAL A 15 0.79 1.45 -9.23
CA VAL A 15 1.67 1.33 -8.06
C VAL A 15 0.81 1.17 -6.82
N ILE A 16 1.00 0.07 -6.09
CA ILE A 16 0.24 -0.26 -4.87
C ILE A 16 1.10 -0.20 -3.60
N ALA A 17 2.43 -0.10 -3.73
CA ALA A 17 3.34 0.17 -2.63
C ALA A 17 4.65 0.76 -3.13
N GLY A 18 5.18 1.72 -2.40
CA GLY A 18 6.41 2.46 -2.71
C GLY A 18 6.18 3.96 -2.79
N PRO A 19 7.23 4.74 -3.07
CA PRO A 19 7.17 6.21 -3.05
C PRO A 19 6.22 6.80 -4.11
N ASP A 20 6.02 6.10 -5.23
CA ASP A 20 5.10 6.52 -6.31
C ASP A 20 3.69 5.92 -6.17
N LEU A 21 3.25 5.63 -4.95
CA LEU A 21 1.96 4.99 -4.66
C LEU A 21 0.80 5.71 -5.37
N LEU A 22 -0.13 4.92 -5.93
CA LEU A 22 -1.28 5.31 -6.73
C LEU A 22 -0.95 5.84 -8.14
N ARG A 23 0.31 6.10 -8.48
CA ARG A 23 0.65 6.37 -9.88
C ARG A 23 0.20 5.19 -10.75
N PHE A 24 -0.45 5.48 -11.84
CA PHE A 24 -0.97 4.45 -12.73
C PHE A 24 -0.80 4.81 -14.21
N VAL A 25 -0.88 3.80 -15.05
CA VAL A 25 -0.86 3.96 -16.50
C VAL A 25 -1.80 2.93 -17.13
N THR A 26 -2.54 3.36 -18.13
CA THR A 26 -3.42 2.48 -18.90
C THR A 26 -2.65 1.76 -20.01
N LEU A 27 -2.94 0.49 -20.19
CA LEU A 27 -2.34 -0.36 -21.19
C LEU A 27 -3.29 -0.51 -22.38
N SER A 28 -2.85 -0.13 -23.56
CA SER A 28 -3.61 -0.31 -24.79
C SER A 28 -3.12 -1.55 -25.58
N PRO A 29 -4.01 -2.28 -26.27
CA PRO A 29 -3.59 -3.36 -27.16
C PRO A 29 -2.54 -2.90 -28.18
N ASN A 30 -1.64 -3.82 -28.56
CA ASN A 30 -0.52 -3.58 -29.47
C ASN A 30 0.45 -2.48 -29.01
N ARG A 31 0.48 -2.16 -27.72
CA ARG A 31 1.41 -1.21 -27.13
C ARG A 31 2.36 -1.93 -26.16
N GLN A 32 3.55 -1.37 -26.05
CA GLN A 32 4.50 -1.70 -24.98
C GLN A 32 4.61 -0.52 -24.02
N LEU A 33 4.77 -0.84 -22.76
CA LEU A 33 4.96 0.11 -21.67
C LEU A 33 6.32 -0.18 -21.02
N ARG A 34 7.19 0.81 -20.95
CA ARG A 34 8.47 0.73 -20.25
C ARG A 34 8.34 1.26 -18.83
N ILE A 35 8.92 0.53 -17.89
CA ILE A 35 8.92 0.84 -16.45
C ILE A 35 10.37 1.03 -16.04
N GLY A 36 10.67 2.07 -15.30
CA GLY A 36 12.02 2.31 -14.80
C GLY A 36 12.16 3.63 -14.09
N ARG A 37 13.36 3.91 -13.57
CA ARG A 37 13.66 5.16 -12.87
C ARG A 37 13.95 6.33 -13.81
N ASP A 38 14.18 6.06 -15.08
CA ASP A 38 14.36 7.11 -16.07
C ASP A 38 13.04 7.83 -16.34
N ALA A 39 13.05 9.16 -16.26
CA ALA A 39 11.87 9.99 -16.54
C ALA A 39 11.33 9.83 -17.98
N ALA A 40 12.13 9.29 -18.90
CA ALA A 40 11.73 8.98 -20.27
C ALA A 40 10.98 7.64 -20.41
N THR A 41 10.77 6.89 -19.35
CA THR A 41 9.94 5.66 -19.34
C THR A 41 8.46 6.04 -19.32
N ASP A 42 7.61 5.12 -19.77
CA ASP A 42 6.16 5.34 -19.79
C ASP A 42 5.56 5.33 -18.37
N LEU A 43 6.20 4.62 -17.43
CA LEU A 43 5.90 4.65 -16.00
C LEU A 43 7.21 4.90 -15.24
N PRO A 44 7.56 6.17 -14.98
CA PRO A 44 8.74 6.49 -14.18
C PRO A 44 8.47 6.23 -12.70
N LEU A 45 9.43 5.55 -12.05
CA LEU A 45 9.39 5.20 -10.63
C LEU A 45 10.61 5.80 -9.94
N SER A 46 10.41 6.56 -8.87
CA SER A 46 11.48 7.33 -8.19
C SER A 46 12.33 6.49 -7.23
N ASP A 47 11.92 5.26 -6.92
CA ASP A 47 12.63 4.37 -5.99
C ASP A 47 14.06 4.03 -6.48
N PRO A 48 15.10 4.19 -5.63
CA PRO A 48 16.49 3.93 -6.00
C PRO A 48 16.80 2.48 -6.34
N THR A 49 15.99 1.52 -5.88
CA THR A 49 16.14 0.09 -6.19
C THR A 49 15.66 -0.25 -7.61
N VAL A 50 14.96 0.68 -8.26
CA VAL A 50 14.48 0.53 -9.63
C VAL A 50 15.59 0.95 -10.61
N SER A 51 15.93 0.09 -11.58
CA SER A 51 16.89 0.40 -12.65
C SER A 51 16.33 1.48 -13.60
N LYS A 52 17.20 2.24 -14.30
CA LYS A 52 16.78 3.27 -15.27
C LYS A 52 15.77 2.73 -16.29
N GLN A 53 16.04 1.56 -16.85
CA GLN A 53 15.10 0.76 -17.63
C GLN A 53 15.02 -0.59 -16.93
N HIS A 54 13.92 -0.87 -16.22
CA HIS A 54 13.83 -2.03 -15.35
C HIS A 54 13.04 -3.17 -15.98
N ALA A 55 11.84 -2.87 -16.44
CA ALA A 55 10.95 -3.84 -17.04
C ALA A 55 10.14 -3.23 -18.20
N ARG A 56 9.53 -4.09 -19.01
CA ARG A 56 8.52 -3.67 -19.99
C ARG A 56 7.32 -4.61 -19.95
N VAL A 57 6.15 -4.05 -20.12
CA VAL A 57 4.90 -4.80 -20.31
C VAL A 57 4.45 -4.65 -21.75
N VAL A 58 4.11 -5.75 -22.39
CA VAL A 58 3.59 -5.78 -23.77
C VAL A 58 2.18 -6.34 -23.73
N VAL A 59 1.24 -5.64 -24.34
CA VAL A 59 -0.14 -6.12 -24.52
C VAL A 59 -0.35 -6.48 -25.97
N ASP A 60 -0.73 -7.72 -26.24
CA ASP A 60 -1.01 -8.21 -27.59
C ASP A 60 -2.37 -7.70 -28.12
N ALA A 61 -2.68 -8.02 -29.39
CA ALA A 61 -3.93 -7.65 -30.05
C ALA A 61 -5.18 -8.27 -29.37
N LYS A 62 -5.00 -9.35 -28.61
CA LYS A 62 -6.08 -10.04 -27.87
C LYS A 62 -6.24 -9.50 -26.44
N GLY A 63 -5.39 -8.55 -26.04
CA GLY A 63 -5.42 -7.96 -24.69
C GLY A 63 -4.63 -8.77 -23.66
N SER A 64 -3.83 -9.78 -24.05
CA SER A 64 -2.99 -10.52 -23.11
C SER A 64 -1.72 -9.73 -22.79
N ALA A 65 -1.45 -9.53 -21.51
CA ALA A 65 -0.27 -8.82 -21.04
C ALA A 65 0.88 -9.80 -20.75
N THR A 66 2.10 -9.41 -21.12
CA THR A 66 3.34 -10.14 -20.79
C THR A 66 4.37 -9.14 -20.29
N VAL A 67 4.99 -9.43 -19.17
CA VAL A 67 6.08 -8.64 -18.58
C VAL A 67 7.43 -9.27 -18.91
N PHE A 68 8.43 -8.42 -19.15
CA PHE A 68 9.82 -8.78 -19.40
C PHE A 68 10.74 -7.96 -18.48
N ASP A 69 11.63 -8.63 -17.80
CA ASP A 69 12.75 -7.98 -17.11
C ASP A 69 13.78 -7.51 -18.16
N LEU A 70 14.29 -6.29 -18.01
CA LEU A 70 15.27 -5.69 -18.90
C LEU A 70 16.69 -5.76 -18.30
N GLN A 71 17.05 -6.90 -17.73
CA GLN A 71 18.32 -7.15 -17.02
C GLN A 71 18.52 -6.16 -15.86
N SER A 72 17.46 -5.97 -15.11
CA SER A 72 17.46 -5.06 -13.97
C SER A 72 18.40 -5.54 -12.86
N THR A 73 18.94 -4.60 -12.07
CA THR A 73 19.89 -4.91 -10.99
C THR A 73 19.26 -5.77 -9.90
N ASN A 74 18.07 -5.40 -9.45
CA ASN A 74 17.37 -6.11 -8.38
C ASN A 74 16.39 -7.17 -8.87
N GLY A 75 16.12 -7.20 -10.18
CA GLY A 75 15.24 -8.16 -10.82
C GLY A 75 13.76 -7.81 -10.68
N THR A 76 12.97 -8.46 -11.52
CA THR A 76 11.51 -8.35 -11.58
C THR A 76 10.89 -9.64 -11.05
N ALA A 77 9.78 -9.54 -10.30
CA ALA A 77 9.02 -10.72 -9.86
C ALA A 77 7.53 -10.55 -10.15
N VAL A 78 6.84 -11.67 -10.38
CA VAL A 78 5.38 -11.73 -10.47
C VAL A 78 4.88 -12.67 -9.39
N ASN A 79 4.00 -12.18 -8.52
CA ASN A 79 3.45 -12.93 -7.37
C ASN A 79 4.58 -13.58 -6.53
N ASN A 80 5.60 -12.80 -6.16
CA ASN A 80 6.78 -13.20 -5.40
C ASN A 80 7.71 -14.21 -6.12
N ARG A 81 7.48 -14.48 -7.42
CA ARG A 81 8.36 -15.36 -8.21
C ARG A 81 9.21 -14.55 -9.17
N ARG A 82 10.52 -14.61 -9.00
CA ARG A 82 11.46 -13.90 -9.88
C ARG A 82 11.35 -14.40 -11.31
N ILE A 83 11.32 -13.46 -12.28
CA ILE A 83 11.09 -13.78 -13.69
C ILE A 83 12.10 -13.07 -14.62
N ARG A 84 12.30 -13.61 -15.80
CA ARG A 84 12.84 -12.90 -16.95
C ARG A 84 11.72 -12.53 -17.94
N ARG A 85 10.70 -13.37 -18.01
CA ARG A 85 9.48 -13.18 -18.78
C ARG A 85 8.35 -13.95 -18.11
N ALA A 86 7.18 -13.33 -17.98
CA ALA A 86 5.99 -14.01 -17.47
C ALA A 86 4.72 -13.40 -18.08
N PRO A 87 3.64 -14.18 -18.24
CA PRO A 87 2.31 -13.61 -18.45
C PRO A 87 1.91 -12.81 -17.21
N LEU A 88 1.14 -11.73 -17.42
CA LEU A 88 0.61 -10.89 -16.38
C LEU A 88 -0.91 -10.82 -16.53
N ARG A 89 -1.65 -11.20 -15.51
CA ARG A 89 -3.11 -11.26 -15.47
C ARG A 89 -3.66 -10.19 -14.54
N ALA A 90 -4.92 -9.80 -14.76
CA ALA A 90 -5.60 -8.91 -13.81
C ALA A 90 -5.60 -9.52 -12.39
N GLY A 91 -5.22 -8.71 -11.42
CA GLY A 91 -5.01 -9.11 -10.02
C GLY A 91 -3.58 -9.54 -9.70
N ASP A 92 -2.71 -9.80 -10.68
CA ASP A 92 -1.31 -10.16 -10.42
C ASP A 92 -0.52 -8.97 -9.86
N HIS A 93 0.37 -9.28 -8.93
CA HIS A 93 1.35 -8.35 -8.37
C HIS A 93 2.65 -8.44 -9.16
N LEU A 94 3.15 -7.29 -9.59
CA LEU A 94 4.43 -7.12 -10.27
C LEU A 94 5.39 -6.35 -9.38
N GLU A 95 6.50 -6.95 -9.00
CA GLU A 95 7.56 -6.32 -8.22
C GLU A 95 8.68 -5.85 -9.13
N VAL A 96 9.03 -4.57 -9.01
CA VAL A 96 10.06 -3.88 -9.80
C VAL A 96 11.01 -3.20 -8.81
N GLY A 97 12.12 -3.85 -8.46
CA GLY A 97 12.91 -3.48 -7.29
C GLY A 97 12.06 -3.63 -6.01
N ASP A 98 11.99 -2.57 -5.22
CA ASP A 98 11.17 -2.54 -4.00
C ASP A 98 9.78 -1.91 -4.22
N VAL A 99 9.45 -1.53 -5.45
CA VAL A 99 8.12 -1.02 -5.81
C VAL A 99 7.20 -2.17 -6.20
N SER A 100 6.00 -2.17 -5.66
CA SER A 100 4.96 -3.14 -6.00
C SER A 100 3.88 -2.50 -6.85
N LEU A 101 3.55 -3.15 -7.95
CA LEU A 101 2.50 -2.75 -8.88
C LEU A 101 1.45 -3.85 -8.96
N ARG A 102 0.23 -3.51 -9.39
CA ARG A 102 -0.83 -4.47 -9.70
C ARG A 102 -1.42 -4.19 -11.07
N LEU A 103 -1.68 -5.24 -11.82
CA LEU A 103 -2.44 -5.14 -13.06
C LEU A 103 -3.93 -5.28 -12.73
N ASP A 104 -4.69 -4.23 -12.99
CA ASP A 104 -6.14 -4.19 -12.82
C ASP A 104 -6.84 -4.16 -14.19
N LEU A 105 -8.09 -4.61 -14.21
CA LEU A 105 -8.99 -4.46 -15.36
C LEU A 105 -10.15 -3.55 -14.91
N LEU A 106 -10.04 -2.26 -15.18
CA LEU A 106 -10.95 -1.24 -14.68
C LEU A 106 -11.90 -0.75 -15.77
N THR A 107 -13.14 -0.48 -15.40
CA THR A 107 -14.08 0.28 -16.22
C THR A 107 -13.70 1.77 -16.25
N GLN A 108 -14.25 2.53 -17.19
CA GLN A 108 -13.99 3.96 -17.26
C GLN A 108 -14.44 4.70 -15.98
N ASP A 109 -15.55 4.25 -15.36
CA ASP A 109 -16.04 4.85 -14.11
C ASP A 109 -15.08 4.60 -12.95
N GLU A 110 -14.51 3.37 -12.85
CA GLU A 110 -13.50 3.02 -11.86
C GLU A 110 -12.19 3.78 -12.08
N LEU A 111 -11.77 3.96 -13.34
CA LEU A 111 -10.61 4.79 -13.68
C LEU A 111 -10.81 6.26 -13.27
N ASN A 112 -11.98 6.83 -13.54
CA ASN A 112 -12.30 8.19 -13.15
C ASN A 112 -12.37 8.34 -11.62
N HIS A 113 -12.85 7.30 -10.92
CA HIS A 113 -12.83 7.27 -9.45
C HIS A 113 -11.40 7.22 -8.93
N LEU A 114 -10.57 6.31 -9.45
CA LEU A 114 -9.15 6.19 -9.10
C LEU A 114 -8.41 7.51 -9.31
N ALA A 115 -8.59 8.17 -10.46
CA ALA A 115 -7.95 9.45 -10.74
C ALA A 115 -8.31 10.51 -9.68
N ARG A 116 -9.58 10.64 -9.31
CA ARG A 116 -10.01 11.58 -8.26
C ARG A 116 -9.42 11.26 -6.88
N VAL A 117 -9.34 9.97 -6.53
CA VAL A 117 -8.69 9.56 -5.27
C VAL A 117 -7.21 9.92 -5.31
N CYS A 118 -6.50 9.66 -6.42
CA CYS A 118 -5.11 10.04 -6.61
C CYS A 118 -4.90 11.56 -6.42
N ASP A 119 -5.72 12.39 -7.08
CA ASP A 119 -5.62 13.85 -6.98
C ASP A 119 -5.76 14.34 -5.53
N HIS A 120 -6.71 13.78 -4.76
CA HIS A 120 -6.91 14.13 -3.35
C HIS A 120 -5.73 13.72 -2.46
N LEU A 121 -5.16 12.56 -2.73
CA LEU A 121 -4.04 12.02 -1.94
C LEU A 121 -2.71 12.66 -2.33
N GLU A 122 -2.53 13.05 -3.59
CA GLU A 122 -1.37 13.85 -4.04
C GLU A 122 -1.38 15.25 -3.43
N ALA A 123 -2.56 15.88 -3.33
CA ALA A 123 -2.71 17.18 -2.66
C ALA A 123 -2.33 17.16 -1.17
N ALA A 124 -2.48 16.00 -0.50
CA ALA A 124 -2.08 15.82 0.91
C ALA A 124 -0.55 15.67 1.07
N GLY A 125 0.18 15.39 -0.01
CA GLY A 125 1.60 15.01 0.02
C GLY A 125 1.81 13.59 0.57
N ARG A 126 2.96 13.01 0.29
CA ARG A 126 3.37 11.68 0.80
C ARG A 126 4.81 11.71 1.23
N GLU A 127 5.15 10.85 2.19
CA GLU A 127 6.54 10.61 2.55
C GLU A 127 7.29 9.96 1.38
N ALA A 128 8.41 10.55 0.98
CA ALA A 128 9.19 10.10 -0.19
C ALA A 128 9.67 8.64 -0.06
N ASP A 129 10.02 8.21 1.16
CA ASP A 129 10.62 6.90 1.39
C ASP A 129 9.58 5.79 1.56
N THR A 130 8.45 6.09 2.14
CA THR A 130 7.45 5.09 2.54
C THR A 130 6.18 5.13 1.70
N GLY A 131 5.86 6.25 1.09
CA GLY A 131 4.57 6.49 0.42
C GLY A 131 3.41 6.70 1.39
N LEU A 132 3.65 6.73 2.70
CA LEU A 132 2.61 7.00 3.70
C LEU A 132 2.13 8.44 3.61
N LEU A 133 0.87 8.67 3.96
CA LEU A 133 0.34 10.01 4.17
C LEU A 133 0.99 10.64 5.40
N PRO A 134 1.32 11.94 5.38
CA PRO A 134 1.87 12.63 6.53
C PRO A 134 0.78 12.83 7.60
N ARG A 135 1.19 13.13 8.83
CA ARG A 135 0.28 13.36 9.94
C ARG A 135 -0.73 14.50 9.70
N THR A 136 -0.36 15.47 8.87
CA THR A 136 -1.25 16.57 8.45
C THR A 136 -2.52 16.09 7.73
N PHE A 137 -2.54 14.87 7.19
CA PHE A 137 -3.73 14.26 6.61
C PHE A 137 -4.88 14.13 7.63
N LEU A 138 -4.59 14.03 8.93
CA LEU A 138 -5.62 14.05 9.97
C LEU A 138 -6.51 15.30 9.88
N ASP A 139 -5.90 16.44 9.59
CA ASP A 139 -6.58 17.74 9.57
C ASP A 139 -7.12 18.10 8.18
N THR A 140 -6.50 17.59 7.11
CA THR A 140 -6.82 18.00 5.73
C THR A 140 -7.75 17.02 5.01
N GLY A 141 -7.60 15.72 5.17
CA GLY A 141 -8.29 14.69 4.38
C GLY A 141 -9.17 13.75 5.18
N LEU A 142 -8.75 13.36 6.38
CA LEU A 142 -9.47 12.36 7.18
C LEU A 142 -10.88 12.83 7.56
N GLY A 143 -11.06 14.11 7.84
CA GLY A 143 -12.38 14.70 8.15
C GLY A 143 -13.36 14.49 7.01
N THR A 144 -12.96 14.83 5.78
CA THR A 144 -13.79 14.66 4.59
C THR A 144 -14.18 13.19 4.37
N LEU A 145 -13.23 12.27 4.53
CA LEU A 145 -13.48 10.82 4.41
C LEU A 145 -14.45 10.33 5.50
N ALA A 146 -14.27 10.79 6.72
CA ALA A 146 -15.13 10.45 7.85
C ALA A 146 -16.57 10.96 7.66
N ASP A 147 -16.73 12.18 7.15
CA ASP A 147 -18.04 12.76 6.85
C ASP A 147 -18.73 12.03 5.69
N GLN A 148 -17.97 11.57 4.70
CA GLN A 148 -18.50 10.74 3.63
C GLN A 148 -19.04 9.41 4.17
N CYS A 149 -18.32 8.72 5.05
CA CYS A 149 -18.78 7.49 5.69
C CYS A 149 -20.08 7.72 6.49
N VAL A 150 -20.19 8.84 7.21
CA VAL A 150 -21.42 9.20 7.92
C VAL A 150 -22.58 9.40 6.93
N ARG A 151 -22.38 10.18 5.85
CA ARG A 151 -23.42 10.43 4.85
C ARG A 151 -23.92 9.16 4.15
N THR A 152 -23.03 8.21 3.93
CA THR A 152 -23.35 6.91 3.28
C THR A 152 -23.74 5.83 4.27
N SER A 153 -23.80 6.13 5.56
CA SER A 153 -24.14 5.20 6.65
C SER A 153 -23.24 3.94 6.65
N VAL A 154 -22.00 4.06 6.25
CA VAL A 154 -21.02 2.96 6.31
C VAL A 154 -20.15 3.08 7.54
N SER A 155 -19.77 1.92 8.10
CA SER A 155 -18.85 1.84 9.22
C SER A 155 -17.47 2.40 8.84
N PHE A 156 -16.74 2.94 9.80
CA PHE A 156 -15.38 3.43 9.57
C PHE A 156 -14.49 3.03 10.74
N SER A 157 -13.45 2.25 10.48
CA SER A 157 -12.53 1.76 11.51
C SER A 157 -11.11 2.28 11.28
N CYS A 158 -10.35 2.38 12.37
CA CYS A 158 -8.94 2.76 12.39
C CYS A 158 -8.14 1.65 13.06
N LEU A 159 -7.01 1.29 12.45
CA LEU A 159 -5.97 0.47 13.05
C LEU A 159 -4.80 1.38 13.43
N ALA A 160 -4.27 1.22 14.63
CA ALA A 160 -2.97 1.76 15.00
C ALA A 160 -1.96 0.61 15.04
N VAL A 161 -1.04 0.59 14.09
CA VAL A 161 -0.02 -0.46 13.94
C VAL A 161 1.29 0.05 14.51
N ARG A 162 1.69 -0.47 15.67
CA ARG A 162 2.91 -0.11 16.36
C ARG A 162 3.98 -1.18 16.16
N ILE A 163 5.17 -0.78 15.69
CA ILE A 163 6.33 -1.67 15.59
C ILE A 163 6.84 -1.98 17.00
N ASP A 164 6.96 -3.26 17.30
CA ASP A 164 7.44 -3.74 18.60
C ASP A 164 8.95 -3.58 18.73
N ARG A 165 9.44 -3.25 19.94
CA ARG A 165 10.86 -3.21 20.31
C ARG A 165 11.75 -2.34 19.41
N LEU A 166 11.21 -1.22 18.89
CA LEU A 166 11.97 -0.40 17.93
C LEU A 166 13.25 0.19 18.56
N ASP A 167 13.24 0.50 19.85
CA ASP A 167 14.42 0.99 20.57
C ASP A 167 15.48 -0.12 20.73
N GLU A 168 15.06 -1.35 21.08
CA GLU A 168 15.94 -2.53 21.13
C GLU A 168 16.56 -2.82 19.74
N LEU A 169 15.77 -2.67 18.67
CA LEU A 169 16.24 -2.80 17.29
C LEU A 169 17.26 -1.72 16.94
N ARG A 170 17.04 -0.48 17.40
CA ARG A 170 17.98 0.64 17.19
C ARG A 170 19.31 0.38 17.87
N ASP A 171 19.29 -0.10 19.11
CA ASP A 171 20.48 -0.36 19.91
C ASP A 171 21.29 -1.55 19.32
N ALA A 172 20.60 -2.59 18.82
CA ALA A 172 21.22 -3.77 18.26
C ALA A 172 21.75 -3.61 16.83
N HIS A 173 21.04 -2.84 15.98
CA HIS A 173 21.28 -2.81 14.53
C HIS A 173 21.51 -1.39 13.96
N GLY A 174 21.38 -0.36 14.77
CA GLY A 174 21.59 1.04 14.38
C GLY A 174 20.39 1.69 13.69
N ALA A 175 20.47 3.01 13.52
CA ALA A 175 19.36 3.84 12.99
C ALA A 175 19.00 3.51 11.53
N GLY A 176 19.97 3.13 10.71
CA GLY A 176 19.73 2.75 9.30
C GLY A 176 18.84 1.52 9.18
N THR A 177 19.03 0.52 10.03
CA THR A 177 18.19 -0.68 10.07
C THR A 177 16.77 -0.34 10.55
N VAL A 178 16.64 0.53 11.55
CA VAL A 178 15.32 1.01 12.02
C VAL A 178 14.57 1.72 10.91
N HIS A 179 15.25 2.57 10.15
CA HIS A 179 14.65 3.22 8.98
C HIS A 179 14.16 2.21 7.94
N ALA A 180 15.02 1.24 7.57
CA ALA A 180 14.66 0.18 6.62
C ALA A 180 13.49 -0.69 7.11
N VAL A 181 13.43 -0.99 8.43
CA VAL A 181 12.28 -1.66 9.05
C VAL A 181 11.01 -0.83 8.90
N GLY A 182 11.08 0.47 9.13
CA GLY A 182 9.95 1.40 8.97
C GLY A 182 9.42 1.42 7.54
N VAL A 183 10.31 1.52 6.54
CA VAL A 183 9.97 1.49 5.10
C VAL A 183 9.34 0.14 4.73
N SER A 184 9.97 -0.97 5.11
CA SER A 184 9.45 -2.31 4.80
C SER A 184 8.11 -2.58 5.49
N THR A 185 7.92 -2.13 6.73
CA THR A 185 6.64 -2.25 7.45
C THR A 185 5.55 -1.46 6.74
N ALA A 186 5.81 -0.21 6.35
CA ALA A 186 4.86 0.61 5.59
C ALA A 186 4.45 -0.08 4.29
N ARG A 187 5.41 -0.63 3.54
CA ARG A 187 5.15 -1.41 2.32
C ARG A 187 4.25 -2.63 2.60
N GLN A 188 4.57 -3.42 3.65
CA GLN A 188 3.76 -4.59 4.00
C GLN A 188 2.32 -4.20 4.39
N LEU A 189 2.13 -3.08 5.08
CA LEU A 189 0.80 -2.56 5.41
C LEU A 189 0.02 -2.20 4.14
N MET A 190 0.60 -1.41 3.24
CA MET A 190 -0.04 -1.01 1.99
C MET A 190 -0.38 -2.20 1.09
N LEU A 191 0.45 -3.26 1.06
CA LEU A 191 0.16 -4.50 0.33
C LEU A 191 -0.96 -5.33 0.97
N GLY A 192 -1.16 -5.20 2.27
CA GLY A 192 -2.13 -5.97 3.03
C GLY A 192 -3.51 -5.32 3.16
N VAL A 193 -3.72 -4.10 2.66
CA VAL A 193 -4.99 -3.38 2.69
C VAL A 193 -5.47 -3.06 1.28
N ARG A 194 -6.66 -2.48 1.16
CA ARG A 194 -7.18 -2.02 -0.14
C ARG A 194 -6.47 -0.73 -0.55
N ASP A 195 -6.50 -0.41 -1.82
CA ASP A 195 -5.83 0.78 -2.35
C ASP A 195 -6.50 2.10 -1.92
N ASP A 196 -7.77 2.04 -1.54
CA ASP A 196 -8.57 3.13 -1.00
C ASP A 196 -8.57 3.19 0.54
N ASP A 197 -7.80 2.31 1.20
CA ASP A 197 -7.57 2.34 2.64
C ASP A 197 -6.34 3.23 2.95
N PRO A 198 -6.51 4.48 3.43
CA PRO A 198 -5.39 5.36 3.68
C PRO A 198 -4.47 4.85 4.78
N CYS A 199 -3.15 4.84 4.50
CA CYS A 199 -2.11 4.57 5.48
C CYS A 199 -1.37 5.87 5.81
N MET A 200 -1.28 6.25 7.09
CA MET A 200 -0.74 7.52 7.55
C MET A 200 0.34 7.31 8.62
N ARG A 201 1.43 8.08 8.53
CA ARG A 201 2.42 8.16 9.60
C ARG A 201 1.85 8.89 10.81
N TRP A 202 1.76 8.22 11.96
CA TRP A 202 1.36 8.85 13.21
C TRP A 202 2.56 9.38 13.99
N ASP A 203 3.53 8.51 14.19
CA ASP A 203 4.81 8.80 14.84
C ASP A 203 5.89 7.84 14.30
N PRO A 204 7.17 7.95 14.72
CA PRO A 204 8.24 7.08 14.21
C PRO A 204 8.00 5.57 14.41
N THR A 205 7.16 5.19 15.36
CA THR A 205 6.89 3.79 15.71
C THR A 205 5.55 3.28 15.22
N THR A 206 4.63 4.18 14.83
CA THR A 206 3.21 3.87 14.62
C THR A 206 2.71 4.37 13.27
N VAL A 207 2.03 3.50 12.55
CA VAL A 207 1.28 3.80 11.33
C VAL A 207 -0.20 3.62 11.60
N LEU A 208 -1.03 4.58 11.19
CA LEU A 208 -2.49 4.43 11.18
C LEU A 208 -2.96 3.92 9.83
N VAL A 209 -3.90 2.99 9.86
CA VAL A 209 -4.60 2.48 8.68
C VAL A 209 -6.09 2.75 8.86
N PHE A 210 -6.69 3.44 7.91
CA PHE A 210 -8.10 3.79 7.94
C PHE A 210 -8.87 2.87 6.99
N LEU A 211 -9.95 2.27 7.46
CA LEU A 211 -10.73 1.24 6.77
C LEU A 211 -12.18 1.70 6.56
N PRO A 212 -12.46 2.52 5.51
CA PRO A 212 -13.82 2.88 5.16
C PRO A 212 -14.65 1.65 4.81
N GLY A 213 -15.90 1.58 5.28
CA GLY A 213 -16.78 0.44 5.04
C GLY A 213 -16.52 -0.78 5.93
N SER A 214 -15.55 -0.73 6.86
CA SER A 214 -15.23 -1.86 7.75
C SER A 214 -15.78 -1.64 9.16
N SER A 215 -16.51 -2.63 9.66
CA SER A 215 -16.89 -2.71 11.08
C SER A 215 -15.67 -3.01 11.96
N GLU A 216 -15.82 -2.88 13.28
CA GLU A 216 -14.75 -3.21 14.24
C GLU A 216 -14.32 -4.68 14.12
N ALA A 217 -15.27 -5.59 13.96
CA ALA A 217 -14.98 -7.01 13.77
C ALA A 217 -14.19 -7.29 12.49
N SER A 218 -14.64 -6.74 11.34
CA SER A 218 -13.92 -6.89 10.07
C SER A 218 -12.53 -6.22 10.11
N ALA A 219 -12.42 -5.10 10.81
CA ALA A 219 -11.13 -4.42 11.00
C ALA A 219 -10.17 -5.24 11.87
N ALA A 220 -10.67 -5.97 12.89
CA ALA A 220 -9.87 -6.88 13.70
C ALA A 220 -9.32 -8.07 12.87
N GLU A 221 -10.10 -8.59 11.93
CA GLU A 221 -9.63 -9.62 10.99
C GLU A 221 -8.51 -9.10 10.07
N VAL A 222 -8.67 -7.88 9.56
CA VAL A 222 -7.61 -7.19 8.77
C VAL A 222 -6.36 -6.99 9.64
N ALA A 223 -6.53 -6.53 10.87
CA ALA A 223 -5.43 -6.31 11.80
C ALA A 223 -4.64 -7.61 12.06
N ASP A 224 -5.30 -8.73 12.34
CA ASP A 224 -4.62 -10.01 12.59
C ASP A 224 -3.93 -10.55 11.32
N ARG A 225 -4.52 -10.34 10.14
CA ARG A 225 -3.87 -10.66 8.86
C ARG A 225 -2.58 -9.86 8.66
N LEU A 226 -2.62 -8.54 8.88
CA LEU A 226 -1.45 -7.66 8.78
C LEU A 226 -0.37 -8.05 9.79
N ARG A 227 -0.75 -8.32 11.04
CA ARG A 227 0.17 -8.78 12.07
C ARG A 227 0.91 -10.06 11.64
N ARG A 228 0.17 -11.06 11.15
CA ARG A 228 0.76 -12.33 10.66
C ARG A 228 1.65 -12.10 9.44
N GLN A 229 1.25 -11.25 8.51
CA GLN A 229 2.02 -10.90 7.31
C GLN A 229 3.36 -10.27 7.70
N ILE A 230 3.37 -9.31 8.63
CA ILE A 230 4.60 -8.64 9.09
C ILE A 230 5.49 -9.62 9.86
N ALA A 231 4.93 -10.43 10.76
CA ALA A 231 5.69 -11.42 11.53
C ALA A 231 6.30 -12.52 10.64
N GLY A 232 5.64 -12.88 9.55
CA GLY A 232 6.10 -13.88 8.58
C GLY A 232 6.95 -13.33 7.43
N HIS A 233 7.18 -12.01 7.39
CA HIS A 233 7.98 -11.40 6.34
C HIS A 233 9.46 -11.80 6.46
N ASP A 234 10.16 -11.98 5.32
CA ASP A 234 11.60 -12.26 5.30
C ASP A 234 12.42 -10.99 5.59
N TRP A 235 12.68 -10.77 6.86
CA TRP A 235 13.47 -9.64 7.33
C TRP A 235 14.99 -9.82 7.16
N ALA A 236 15.47 -11.01 6.77
CA ALA A 236 16.88 -11.27 6.56
C ALA A 236 17.51 -10.40 5.45
N ARG A 237 16.67 -9.92 4.53
CA ARG A 237 17.05 -8.94 3.49
C ARG A 237 17.39 -7.56 4.06
N THR A 238 16.82 -7.20 5.22
CA THR A 238 17.07 -5.94 5.91
C THR A 238 18.26 -6.06 6.87
N ALA A 239 18.30 -7.10 7.70
CA ALA A 239 19.46 -7.43 8.53
C ALA A 239 19.44 -8.92 8.90
N PRO A 240 20.62 -9.56 9.08
CA PRO A 240 20.71 -10.97 9.48
C PRO A 240 20.01 -11.22 10.81
N ARG A 241 19.19 -12.29 10.87
CA ARG A 241 18.44 -12.72 12.07
C ARG A 241 17.45 -11.69 12.61
N LEU A 242 17.09 -10.69 11.81
CA LEU A 242 16.10 -9.70 12.21
C LEU A 242 14.71 -10.33 12.26
N LEU A 243 14.00 -10.09 13.34
CA LEU A 243 12.59 -10.43 13.51
C LEU A 243 11.83 -9.16 13.91
N VAL A 244 10.79 -8.83 13.17
CA VAL A 244 9.94 -7.68 13.43
C VAL A 244 8.52 -8.15 13.65
N THR A 245 7.92 -7.69 14.72
CA THR A 245 6.50 -7.88 15.01
C THR A 245 5.81 -6.55 15.24
N VAL A 246 4.50 -6.55 15.20
CA VAL A 246 3.67 -5.38 15.47
C VAL A 246 2.58 -5.69 16.47
N SER A 247 2.23 -4.70 17.28
CA SER A 247 1.06 -4.70 18.13
C SER A 247 0.04 -3.72 17.54
N ILE A 248 -1.21 -4.16 17.41
CA ILE A 248 -2.24 -3.42 16.68
C ILE A 248 -3.42 -3.13 17.59
N GLY A 249 -3.84 -1.88 17.64
CA GLY A 249 -5.10 -1.48 18.25
C GLY A 249 -6.15 -1.20 17.20
N VAL A 250 -7.38 -1.58 17.48
CA VAL A 250 -8.53 -1.42 16.58
C VAL A 250 -9.57 -0.53 17.24
N ALA A 251 -10.14 0.40 16.50
CA ALA A 251 -11.25 1.21 16.98
C ALA A 251 -12.21 1.54 15.82
N ALA A 252 -13.49 1.19 15.94
CA ALA A 252 -14.53 1.73 15.08
C ALA A 252 -14.89 3.15 15.53
N ARG A 253 -15.14 4.04 14.58
CA ARG A 253 -15.62 5.40 14.85
C ARG A 253 -17.03 5.37 15.41
N ARG A 254 -17.26 6.13 16.47
CA ARG A 254 -18.59 6.29 17.10
C ARG A 254 -19.29 7.52 16.54
N THR A 255 -20.60 7.53 16.56
CA THR A 255 -21.41 8.70 16.16
C THR A 255 -21.06 9.90 17.03
N GLY A 256 -20.77 11.05 16.39
CA GLY A 256 -20.42 12.30 17.10
C GLY A 256 -19.01 12.33 17.70
N GLU A 257 -18.21 11.27 17.51
CA GLU A 257 -16.85 11.23 18.05
C GLU A 257 -15.90 12.13 17.24
N ILE A 258 -15.09 12.92 17.94
CA ILE A 258 -14.02 13.72 17.31
C ILE A 258 -12.89 12.83 16.81
N LEU A 259 -12.25 13.21 15.71
CA LEU A 259 -11.23 12.39 15.05
C LEU A 259 -10.06 12.03 15.96
N SER A 260 -9.58 13.00 16.77
CA SER A 260 -8.48 12.77 17.70
C SER A 260 -8.81 11.78 18.81
N GLY A 261 -10.04 11.78 19.31
CA GLY A 261 -10.52 10.81 20.31
C GLY A 261 -10.59 9.38 19.74
N TRP A 262 -11.15 9.25 18.53
CA TRP A 262 -11.21 7.99 17.81
C TRP A 262 -9.82 7.38 17.55
N VAL A 263 -8.91 8.17 16.96
CA VAL A 263 -7.52 7.76 16.73
C VAL A 263 -6.81 7.44 18.06
N GLY A 264 -7.06 8.24 19.10
CA GLY A 264 -6.51 7.99 20.43
C GLY A 264 -6.89 6.61 20.99
N ARG A 265 -8.14 6.16 20.79
CA ARG A 265 -8.56 4.81 21.23
C ARG A 265 -7.80 3.70 20.48
N ALA A 266 -7.59 3.84 19.18
CA ALA A 266 -6.80 2.86 18.41
C ALA A 266 -5.34 2.83 18.90
N CYS A 267 -4.71 4.00 19.12
CA CYS A 267 -3.35 4.09 19.64
C CYS A 267 -3.22 3.49 21.04
N GLU A 268 -4.19 3.72 21.92
CA GLU A 268 -4.21 3.12 23.24
C GLU A 268 -4.35 1.60 23.18
N GLY A 269 -5.21 1.08 22.31
CA GLY A 269 -5.30 -0.36 22.04
C GLY A 269 -3.97 -0.97 21.62
N ALA A 270 -3.24 -0.33 20.69
CA ALA A 270 -1.91 -0.79 20.27
C ALA A 270 -0.90 -0.79 21.41
N ARG A 271 -0.94 0.24 22.29
CA ARG A 271 -0.10 0.32 23.49
C ARG A 271 -0.41 -0.81 24.47
N MET A 272 -1.67 -1.10 24.70
CA MET A 272 -2.11 -2.20 25.55
C MET A 272 -1.69 -3.56 24.99
N ALA A 273 -1.86 -3.78 23.68
CA ALA A 273 -1.39 -4.97 22.98
C ALA A 273 0.11 -5.17 23.15
N ALA A 274 0.91 -4.10 22.97
CA ALA A 274 2.36 -4.14 23.18
C ALA A 274 2.74 -4.46 24.64
N ALA A 275 2.04 -3.89 25.63
CA ALA A 275 2.27 -4.14 27.05
C ALA A 275 1.85 -5.58 27.46
N SER A 276 0.83 -6.15 26.83
CA SER A 276 0.29 -7.48 27.15
C SER A 276 1.06 -8.65 26.50
N GLY A 277 2.23 -8.42 25.92
CA GLY A 277 3.09 -9.48 25.37
C GLY A 277 3.46 -9.31 23.90
N ARG A 278 3.09 -8.20 23.27
CA ARG A 278 3.43 -7.85 21.87
C ARG A 278 2.84 -8.83 20.83
N ASN A 279 3.07 -8.57 19.54
CA ASN A 279 2.64 -9.42 18.43
C ASN A 279 1.17 -9.86 18.55
N ARG A 280 0.25 -8.93 18.76
CA ARG A 280 -1.20 -9.16 18.94
C ARG A 280 -2.05 -7.98 18.52
N VAL A 281 -3.33 -8.25 18.42
CA VAL A 281 -4.39 -7.27 18.21
C VAL A 281 -5.10 -6.99 19.54
#